data_556a3ef66a4885b4b47839e2926c395b
#
_entry.id   556a3ef66a4885b4b47839e2926c395b
#
_cell.length_a   1.000
_cell.length_b   1.000
_cell.length_c   1.000
_cell.angle_alpha   90.00
_cell.angle_beta   90.00
_cell.angle_gamma   90.00
#
_symmetry.space_group_name_H-M   'P 1'
#
loop_
_entity.id
_entity.type
_entity.pdbx_description
1 polymer ?
#
loop_
_entity_poly.entity_id
_entity_poly.type
_entity_poly.pdbx_seq_one_letter_code
_entity_poly.pdbx_strand_id
1 'polypeptide(L)'
;MKVIKVTSILFIAFLLASCGGSKRFEKSPVDNIIRDMPSDRVFSVILNDMDVEGSFFHTYRHQYKIIEETEPGKPEERLTDWYEVSEGYFERHANDMGMEIASRGEDGKLQKGASPPGYNNYVGNSKYGRWENRGGSSFWAFYGQYAFMSSMFNMMTYPVRRSYWDDYRGGYYGTGRSYYGPTTSGRSYYGTNSDYNRSTRPNSTWSRNTSSFKNRVSSRTSRSSSRYGGSSSRSRGGGYGK
;
A
#
# COMPACT_ATOMS: atom_id res chain seq x y z
N MET A 1 -52.63 37.34 -4.00
CA MET A 1 -52.18 36.27 -4.90
C MET A 1 -50.76 36.43 -5.49
N LYS A 2 -50.17 37.62 -5.61
CA LYS A 2 -48.81 37.81 -6.15
C LYS A 2 -47.67 37.41 -5.17
N VAL A 3 -47.84 37.55 -3.86
CA VAL A 3 -46.85 37.24 -2.83
C VAL A 3 -46.62 35.74 -2.69
N ILE A 4 -47.64 34.91 -2.80
CA ILE A 4 -47.56 33.45 -2.68
C ILE A 4 -46.73 32.83 -3.85
N LYS A 5 -46.82 33.43 -5.04
CA LYS A 5 -46.08 32.95 -6.21
C LYS A 5 -44.56 33.23 -6.09
N VAL A 6 -44.19 34.36 -5.47
CA VAL A 6 -42.76 34.73 -5.29
C VAL A 6 -42.09 33.87 -4.22
N THR A 7 -42.80 33.59 -3.12
CA THR A 7 -42.25 32.69 -2.07
C THR A 7 -42.09 31.25 -2.53
N SER A 8 -43.01 30.74 -3.37
CA SER A 8 -42.86 29.40 -3.96
C SER A 8 -41.65 29.30 -4.91
N ILE A 9 -41.39 30.33 -5.72
CA ILE A 9 -40.25 30.36 -6.63
C ILE A 9 -38.94 30.43 -5.86
N LEU A 10 -38.91 31.20 -4.75
CA LEU A 10 -37.72 31.29 -3.89
C LEU A 10 -37.40 29.96 -3.19
N PHE A 11 -38.41 29.18 -2.79
CA PHE A 11 -38.25 27.89 -2.16
C PHE A 11 -37.76 26.81 -3.13
N ILE A 12 -38.23 26.85 -4.39
CA ILE A 12 -37.76 25.94 -5.45
C ILE A 12 -36.33 26.25 -5.86
N ALA A 13 -35.91 27.54 -5.88
CA ALA A 13 -34.54 27.95 -6.18
C ALA A 13 -33.56 27.47 -5.09
N PHE A 14 -33.99 27.39 -3.82
CA PHE A 14 -33.15 26.89 -2.71
C PHE A 14 -32.96 25.37 -2.76
N LEU A 15 -33.90 24.62 -3.31
CA LEU A 15 -33.80 23.16 -3.47
C LEU A 15 -32.84 22.76 -4.62
N LEU A 16 -32.62 23.63 -5.60
CA LEU A 16 -31.69 23.37 -6.71
C LEU A 16 -30.21 23.68 -6.36
N ALA A 17 -29.96 24.42 -5.28
CA ALA A 17 -28.60 24.68 -4.80
C ALA A 17 -27.98 23.52 -4.00
N SER A 18 -28.77 22.48 -3.70
CA SER A 18 -28.29 21.23 -3.08
C SER A 18 -27.78 20.22 -4.12
N CYS A 19 -27.09 20.70 -5.16
CA CYS A 19 -26.24 19.82 -5.96
C CYS A 19 -25.03 19.44 -5.11
N GLY A 20 -25.14 18.28 -4.48
CA GLY A 20 -24.05 17.67 -3.74
C GLY A 20 -22.79 17.71 -4.60
N GLY A 21 -21.74 18.32 -4.08
CA GLY A 21 -20.45 18.36 -4.73
C GLY A 21 -20.09 16.94 -5.15
N SER A 22 -19.94 16.71 -6.44
CA SER A 22 -19.40 15.47 -6.97
C SER A 22 -18.08 15.27 -6.24
N LYS A 23 -17.97 14.19 -5.43
CA LYS A 23 -16.69 13.80 -4.84
C LYS A 23 -15.73 13.71 -6.02
N ARG A 24 -14.84 14.68 -6.17
CA ARG A 24 -13.83 14.66 -7.21
C ARG A 24 -13.07 13.37 -6.99
N PHE A 25 -12.97 12.56 -8.02
CA PHE A 25 -12.10 11.41 -8.06
C PHE A 25 -10.66 11.93 -7.88
N GLU A 26 -10.20 11.98 -6.63
CA GLU A 26 -8.81 12.31 -6.38
C GLU A 26 -7.96 11.14 -6.86
N LYS A 27 -6.90 11.47 -7.61
CA LYS A 27 -5.83 10.52 -7.88
C LYS A 27 -5.35 9.96 -6.55
N SER A 28 -4.92 8.71 -6.56
CA SER A 28 -4.36 8.08 -5.36
C SER A 28 -3.31 9.00 -4.73
N PRO A 29 -3.27 9.18 -3.40
CA PRO A 29 -2.25 10.00 -2.73
C PRO A 29 -0.83 9.63 -3.15
N VAL A 30 -0.57 8.34 -3.36
CA VAL A 30 0.72 7.81 -3.81
C VAL A 30 1.08 8.34 -5.20
N ASP A 31 0.12 8.46 -6.12
CA ASP A 31 0.38 9.04 -7.44
C ASP A 31 0.72 10.53 -7.35
N ASN A 32 0.12 11.25 -6.40
CA ASN A 32 0.46 12.64 -6.14
C ASN A 32 1.88 12.76 -5.57
N ILE A 33 2.20 11.94 -4.55
CA ILE A 33 3.54 11.87 -3.96
C ILE A 33 4.60 11.61 -5.04
N ILE A 34 4.36 10.63 -5.93
CA ILE A 34 5.29 10.27 -7.01
C ILE A 34 5.46 11.41 -8.00
N ARG A 35 4.36 12.08 -8.37
CA ARG A 35 4.39 13.20 -9.34
C ARG A 35 5.16 14.40 -8.81
N ASP A 36 5.05 14.66 -7.50
CA ASP A 36 5.65 15.82 -6.85
C ASP A 36 7.14 15.59 -6.54
N MET A 37 7.65 14.35 -6.71
CA MET A 37 9.07 14.02 -6.58
C MET A 37 9.85 14.27 -7.88
N PRO A 38 11.12 14.70 -7.79
CA PRO A 38 12.02 14.74 -8.96
C PRO A 38 12.06 13.40 -9.69
N SER A 39 12.17 13.45 -11.02
CA SER A 39 12.09 12.25 -11.87
C SER A 39 13.25 11.26 -11.68
N ASP A 40 14.37 11.73 -11.20
CA ASP A 40 15.61 10.99 -10.91
C ASP A 40 15.73 10.52 -9.45
N ARG A 41 14.76 10.92 -8.58
CA ARG A 41 14.80 10.59 -7.17
C ARG A 41 14.60 9.09 -6.91
N VAL A 42 15.54 8.48 -6.20
CA VAL A 42 15.38 7.13 -5.63
C VAL A 42 14.50 7.24 -4.38
N PHE A 43 13.43 6.46 -4.32
CA PHE A 43 12.51 6.50 -3.19
C PHE A 43 11.77 5.18 -2.96
N SER A 44 11.23 5.04 -1.75
CA SER A 44 10.29 4.01 -1.33
C SER A 44 9.13 4.65 -0.57
N VAL A 45 7.89 4.34 -0.94
CA VAL A 45 6.67 4.76 -0.25
C VAL A 45 6.07 3.56 0.47
N ILE A 46 6.04 3.61 1.78
CA ILE A 46 5.53 2.54 2.66
C ILE A 46 4.18 2.97 3.23
N LEU A 47 3.16 2.11 3.17
CA LEU A 47 1.90 2.34 3.87
C LEU A 47 2.14 2.17 5.37
N ASN A 48 2.30 3.29 6.08
CA ASN A 48 2.69 3.30 7.49
C ASN A 48 1.54 2.95 8.41
N ASP A 49 0.38 3.59 8.22
CA ASP A 49 -0.81 3.36 9.05
C ASP A 49 -2.09 3.61 8.24
N MET A 50 -3.19 3.04 8.74
CA MET A 50 -4.54 3.16 8.18
C MET A 50 -5.52 3.49 9.29
N ASP A 51 -6.51 4.33 8.98
CA ASP A 51 -7.54 4.72 9.94
C ASP A 51 -8.91 4.84 9.26
N VAL A 52 -9.96 4.61 10.05
CA VAL A 52 -11.33 4.86 9.64
C VAL A 52 -12.08 5.54 10.76
N GLU A 53 -12.49 6.75 10.52
CA GLU A 53 -13.28 7.56 11.44
C GLU A 53 -14.76 7.55 11.09
N GLY A 54 -15.59 7.82 12.11
CA GLY A 54 -17.03 7.98 11.98
C GLY A 54 -17.83 6.71 12.23
N SER A 55 -19.07 6.89 12.76
CA SER A 55 -19.99 5.82 13.10
C SER A 55 -21.01 5.53 11.99
N PHE A 56 -21.54 6.59 11.36
CA PHE A 56 -22.53 6.50 10.27
C PHE A 56 -21.91 6.77 8.91
N PHE A 57 -21.08 7.79 8.80
CA PHE A 57 -20.30 8.11 7.62
C PHE A 57 -18.84 7.80 7.93
N HIS A 58 -18.20 6.98 7.12
CA HIS A 58 -16.83 6.58 7.31
C HIS A 58 -15.90 7.45 6.45
N THR A 59 -14.91 8.03 7.11
CA THR A 59 -13.77 8.69 6.46
C THR A 59 -12.59 7.75 6.53
N TYR A 60 -12.08 7.32 5.40
CA TYR A 60 -10.95 6.41 5.27
C TYR A 60 -9.66 7.19 5.10
N ARG A 61 -8.62 6.86 5.84
CA ARG A 61 -7.36 7.59 5.81
C ARG A 61 -6.16 6.67 5.76
N HIS A 62 -5.14 7.10 5.02
CA HIS A 62 -3.82 6.49 4.96
C HIS A 62 -2.75 7.48 5.40
N GLN A 63 -1.70 6.95 6.03
CA GLN A 63 -0.47 7.66 6.33
C GLN A 63 0.70 6.91 5.73
N TYR A 64 1.63 7.62 5.11
CA TYR A 64 2.76 7.02 4.43
C TYR A 64 4.08 7.41 5.09
N LYS A 65 5.03 6.46 5.14
CA LYS A 65 6.43 6.72 5.38
C LYS A 65 7.12 6.76 4.02
N ILE A 66 7.85 7.84 3.77
CA ILE A 66 8.63 8.01 2.55
C ILE A 66 10.10 7.92 2.94
N ILE A 67 10.83 7.07 2.23
CA ILE A 67 12.28 6.98 2.30
C ILE A 67 12.79 7.43 0.95
N GLU A 68 13.61 8.47 0.93
CA GLU A 68 14.13 9.05 -0.32
C GLU A 68 15.62 9.37 -0.18
N GLU A 69 16.37 9.20 -1.27
CA GLU A 69 17.75 9.61 -1.34
C GLU A 69 17.83 11.05 -1.84
N THR A 70 18.01 11.99 -0.91
CA THR A 70 18.26 13.40 -1.23
C THR A 70 19.64 13.60 -1.84
N GLU A 71 20.61 12.81 -1.38
CA GLU A 71 21.94 12.66 -1.96
C GLU A 71 22.20 11.17 -2.21
N PRO A 72 22.97 10.80 -3.23
CA PRO A 72 23.29 9.40 -3.52
C PRO A 72 23.88 8.67 -2.31
N GLY A 73 23.23 7.59 -1.89
CA GLY A 73 23.63 6.79 -0.73
C GLY A 73 23.29 7.39 0.63
N LYS A 74 22.50 8.45 0.71
CA LYS A 74 22.00 9.05 1.95
C LYS A 74 20.48 9.01 1.99
N PRO A 75 19.88 7.85 2.25
CA PRO A 75 18.42 7.76 2.41
C PRO A 75 17.98 8.44 3.71
N GLU A 76 16.93 9.24 3.59
CA GLU A 76 16.25 9.92 4.69
C GLU A 76 14.81 9.42 4.77
N GLU A 77 14.24 9.38 5.99
CA GLU A 77 12.83 9.04 6.16
C GLU A 77 12.01 10.24 6.60
N ARG A 78 10.81 10.32 6.08
CA ARG A 78 9.78 11.25 6.55
C ARG A 78 8.42 10.59 6.63
N LEU A 79 7.62 11.02 7.59
CA LEU A 79 6.23 10.62 7.73
C LEU A 79 5.34 11.70 7.10
N THR A 80 4.31 11.30 6.36
CA THR A 80 3.34 12.25 5.80
C THR A 80 2.26 12.59 6.81
N ASP A 81 1.49 13.63 6.52
CA ASP A 81 0.18 13.81 7.11
C ASP A 81 -0.77 12.68 6.68
N TRP A 82 -1.95 12.64 7.30
CA TRP A 82 -3.01 11.72 6.93
C TRP A 82 -3.70 12.19 5.64
N TYR A 83 -3.80 11.29 4.68
CA TYR A 83 -4.55 11.50 3.45
C TYR A 83 -5.92 10.85 3.56
N GLU A 84 -6.96 11.60 3.26
CA GLU A 84 -8.28 11.03 3.03
C GLU A 84 -8.28 10.28 1.69
N VAL A 85 -8.78 9.05 1.71
CA VAL A 85 -8.82 8.18 0.54
C VAL A 85 -10.24 7.65 0.32
N SER A 86 -10.56 7.26 -0.92
CA SER A 86 -11.82 6.60 -1.19
C SER A 86 -11.90 5.22 -0.53
N GLU A 87 -13.10 4.76 -0.19
CA GLU A 87 -13.32 3.42 0.34
C GLU A 87 -12.68 2.34 -0.54
N GLY A 88 -12.88 2.40 -1.85
CA GLY A 88 -12.30 1.43 -2.77
C GLY A 88 -10.77 1.47 -2.85
N TYR A 89 -10.15 2.63 -2.63
CA TYR A 89 -8.69 2.73 -2.52
C TYR A 89 -8.21 2.12 -1.20
N PHE A 90 -8.89 2.41 -0.10
CA PHE A 90 -8.60 1.85 1.21
C PHE A 90 -8.70 0.32 1.22
N GLU A 91 -9.79 -0.23 0.66
CA GLU A 91 -10.01 -1.67 0.57
C GLU A 91 -8.91 -2.37 -0.27
N ARG A 92 -8.48 -1.76 -1.35
CA ARG A 92 -7.42 -2.29 -2.22
C ARG A 92 -6.09 -2.46 -1.48
N HIS A 93 -5.79 -1.55 -0.55
CA HIS A 93 -4.57 -1.55 0.26
C HIS A 93 -4.77 -2.10 1.68
N ALA A 94 -5.93 -2.69 1.97
CA ALA A 94 -6.24 -3.19 3.31
C ALA A 94 -5.25 -4.25 3.84
N ASN A 95 -4.55 -4.94 2.94
CA ASN A 95 -3.54 -5.95 3.29
C ASN A 95 -2.10 -5.40 3.25
N ASP A 96 -1.89 -4.15 2.86
CA ASP A 96 -0.58 -3.61 2.52
C ASP A 96 0.08 -2.81 3.66
N MET A 97 -0.52 -2.76 4.85
CA MET A 97 0.07 -2.02 5.97
C MET A 97 1.46 -2.56 6.32
N GLY A 98 2.39 -1.64 6.42
CA GLY A 98 3.80 -1.96 6.63
C GLY A 98 4.56 -2.36 5.37
N MET A 99 3.91 -2.39 4.21
CA MET A 99 4.49 -2.75 2.93
C MET A 99 4.93 -1.51 2.15
N GLU A 100 5.97 -1.67 1.35
CA GLU A 100 6.35 -0.71 0.30
C GLU A 100 5.35 -0.87 -0.86
N ILE A 101 4.59 0.18 -1.18
CA ILE A 101 3.51 0.16 -2.17
C ILE A 101 3.88 0.88 -3.47
N ALA A 102 4.94 1.66 -3.43
CA ALA A 102 5.57 2.23 -4.62
C ALA A 102 7.04 2.51 -4.34
N SER A 103 7.87 2.38 -5.38
CA SER A 103 9.29 2.74 -5.30
C SER A 103 9.85 3.08 -6.67
N ARG A 104 10.93 3.84 -6.69
CA ARG A 104 11.76 4.07 -7.87
C ARG A 104 13.21 3.82 -7.49
N GLY A 105 13.88 2.97 -8.27
CA GLY A 105 15.29 2.66 -8.11
C GLY A 105 16.21 3.59 -8.89
N GLU A 106 17.52 3.34 -8.81
CA GLU A 106 18.56 4.06 -9.56
C GLU A 106 18.40 3.91 -11.09
N ASP A 107 17.74 2.84 -11.54
CA ASP A 107 17.41 2.61 -12.96
C ASP A 107 16.20 3.45 -13.45
N GLY A 108 15.63 4.30 -12.61
CA GLY A 108 14.48 5.15 -12.88
C GLY A 108 13.15 4.41 -13.00
N LYS A 109 13.14 3.07 -12.87
CA LYS A 109 11.91 2.29 -13.02
C LYS A 109 11.01 2.43 -11.81
N LEU A 110 9.77 2.78 -12.08
CA LEU A 110 8.72 2.85 -11.08
C LEU A 110 8.10 1.47 -10.87
N GLN A 111 8.19 0.97 -9.64
CA GLN A 111 7.53 -0.25 -9.19
C GLN A 111 6.26 0.12 -8.43
N LYS A 112 5.14 -0.50 -8.77
CA LYS A 112 3.86 -0.38 -8.06
C LYS A 112 3.33 -1.79 -7.81
N GLY A 113 3.29 -2.18 -6.58
CA GLY A 113 2.89 -3.49 -6.12
C GLY A 113 3.44 -3.66 -4.72
N ALA A 114 2.63 -4.15 -3.79
CA ALA A 114 3.07 -4.27 -2.41
C ALA A 114 4.24 -5.26 -2.31
N SER A 115 5.34 -4.81 -1.71
CA SER A 115 6.53 -5.62 -1.42
C SER A 115 7.04 -5.34 -0.01
N PRO A 116 7.84 -6.24 0.59
CA PRO A 116 8.47 -5.94 1.86
C PRO A 116 9.36 -4.70 1.74
N PRO A 117 9.42 -3.86 2.79
CA PRO A 117 10.18 -2.62 2.75
C PRO A 117 11.66 -2.83 2.38
N GLY A 118 12.15 -2.04 1.45
CA GLY A 118 13.54 -2.05 1.01
C GLY A 118 13.91 -3.14 -0.01
N TYR A 119 12.99 -4.04 -0.38
CA TYR A 119 13.29 -5.13 -1.31
C TYR A 119 13.58 -4.65 -2.74
N ASN A 120 12.99 -3.52 -3.14
CA ASN A 120 13.18 -2.99 -4.48
C ASN A 120 14.55 -2.34 -4.68
N ASN A 121 15.00 -1.55 -3.71
CA ASN A 121 16.13 -0.63 -3.91
C ASN A 121 17.38 -1.01 -3.09
N TYR A 122 17.21 -1.59 -1.89
CA TYR A 122 18.27 -1.65 -0.89
C TYR A 122 18.73 -3.06 -0.58
N VAL A 123 17.80 -4.00 -0.39
CA VAL A 123 18.12 -5.41 -0.12
C VAL A 123 18.68 -6.05 -1.39
N GLY A 124 19.80 -6.77 -1.24
CA GLY A 124 20.50 -7.41 -2.36
C GLY A 124 21.35 -6.46 -3.20
N ASN A 125 21.35 -5.16 -2.92
CA ASN A 125 22.20 -4.17 -3.58
C ASN A 125 23.54 -4.05 -2.84
N SER A 126 24.62 -4.50 -3.47
CA SER A 126 25.97 -4.53 -2.90
C SER A 126 26.54 -3.16 -2.49
N LYS A 127 25.93 -2.06 -2.94
CA LYS A 127 26.24 -0.70 -2.48
C LYS A 127 25.93 -0.53 -0.99
N TYR A 128 24.85 -1.14 -0.49
CA TYR A 128 24.34 -0.92 0.86
C TYR A 128 24.70 -2.03 1.85
N GLY A 129 24.96 -3.26 1.38
CA GLY A 129 25.18 -4.37 2.29
C GLY A 129 25.61 -5.66 1.59
N ARG A 130 25.51 -6.75 2.33
CA ARG A 130 25.87 -8.10 1.85
C ARG A 130 24.99 -9.17 2.50
N TRP A 131 24.98 -10.34 1.89
CA TRP A 131 24.39 -11.54 2.48
C TRP A 131 25.36 -12.18 3.46
N GLU A 132 24.92 -12.45 4.68
CA GLU A 132 25.68 -13.14 5.73
C GLU A 132 25.00 -14.45 6.12
N ASN A 133 25.81 -15.51 6.21
CA ASN A 133 25.33 -16.82 6.63
C ASN A 133 25.33 -16.94 8.16
N ARG A 134 24.19 -17.34 8.72
CA ARG A 134 24.02 -17.59 10.16
C ARG A 134 23.13 -18.82 10.35
N GLY A 135 23.65 -19.86 11.02
CA GLY A 135 22.86 -21.07 11.34
C GLY A 135 22.23 -21.76 10.12
N GLY A 136 22.96 -21.86 8.99
CA GLY A 136 22.46 -22.50 7.78
C GLY A 136 21.48 -21.67 6.94
N SER A 137 21.20 -20.42 7.33
CA SER A 137 20.39 -19.47 6.58
C SER A 137 21.20 -18.21 6.25
N SER A 138 20.89 -17.59 5.10
CA SER A 138 21.52 -16.36 4.66
C SER A 138 20.60 -15.18 4.90
N PHE A 139 21.10 -14.11 5.53
CA PHE A 139 20.38 -12.91 5.89
C PHE A 139 21.08 -11.67 5.33
N TRP A 140 20.27 -10.65 5.02
CA TRP A 140 20.80 -9.36 4.60
C TRP A 140 21.39 -8.60 5.77
N ALA A 141 22.60 -8.06 5.59
CA ALA A 141 23.27 -7.20 6.54
C ALA A 141 23.73 -5.91 5.84
N PHE A 142 23.28 -4.77 6.35
CA PHE A 142 23.77 -3.48 5.90
C PHE A 142 25.20 -3.23 6.37
N TYR A 143 26.01 -2.56 5.55
CA TYR A 143 27.32 -2.08 5.98
C TYR A 143 27.16 -1.05 7.12
N GLY A 144 28.19 -0.87 7.94
CA GLY A 144 28.15 -0.05 9.14
C GLY A 144 27.62 1.38 8.91
N GLN A 145 28.01 2.00 7.82
CA GLN A 145 27.54 3.33 7.43
C GLN A 145 26.04 3.38 7.08
N TYR A 146 25.43 2.22 6.73
CA TYR A 146 24.02 2.07 6.40
C TYR A 146 23.25 1.29 7.46
N ALA A 147 23.86 1.02 8.63
CA ALA A 147 23.23 0.20 9.68
C ALA A 147 21.88 0.77 10.16
N PHE A 148 21.71 2.10 10.11
CA PHE A 148 20.46 2.79 10.44
C PHE A 148 19.27 2.35 9.55
N MET A 149 19.52 1.90 8.32
CA MET A 149 18.49 1.38 7.42
C MET A 149 17.82 0.11 7.97
N SER A 150 18.53 -0.65 8.81
CA SER A 150 17.92 -1.80 9.50
C SER A 150 16.75 -1.37 10.39
N SER A 151 16.84 -0.19 11.01
CA SER A 151 15.77 0.40 11.80
C SER A 151 14.64 0.95 10.90
N MET A 152 14.99 1.69 9.84
CA MET A 152 14.01 2.24 8.89
C MET A 152 13.07 1.17 8.33
N PHE A 153 13.63 -0.01 8.01
CA PHE A 153 12.88 -1.14 7.43
C PHE A 153 12.45 -2.20 8.44
N ASN A 154 12.67 -1.98 9.74
CA ASN A 154 12.39 -2.93 10.83
C ASN A 154 13.11 -4.29 10.70
N MET A 155 14.25 -4.32 10.02
CA MET A 155 15.02 -5.54 9.76
C MET A 155 15.80 -6.05 10.99
N MET A 156 15.93 -5.23 12.05
CA MET A 156 16.49 -5.67 13.32
C MET A 156 15.63 -6.75 13.97
N THR A 157 14.31 -6.57 13.97
CA THR A 157 13.34 -7.51 14.53
C THR A 157 12.98 -8.61 13.54
N TYR A 158 12.94 -8.26 12.25
CA TYR A 158 12.59 -9.15 11.15
C TYR A 158 13.68 -9.15 10.08
N PRO A 159 14.79 -9.87 10.30
CA PRO A 159 15.88 -9.94 9.34
C PRO A 159 15.42 -10.56 8.02
N VAL A 160 15.87 -9.95 6.93
CA VAL A 160 15.51 -10.41 5.59
C VAL A 160 16.26 -11.68 5.26
N ARG A 161 15.57 -12.77 4.99
CA ARG A 161 16.11 -14.03 4.50
C ARG A 161 16.35 -13.97 3.00
N ARG A 162 17.49 -14.51 2.56
CA ARG A 162 17.82 -14.55 1.13
C ARG A 162 16.78 -15.33 0.32
N SER A 163 16.30 -16.46 0.83
CA SER A 163 15.27 -17.26 0.13
C SER A 163 13.98 -16.49 -0.15
N TYR A 164 13.56 -15.58 0.75
CA TYR A 164 12.37 -14.75 0.54
C TYR A 164 12.63 -13.64 -0.48
N TRP A 165 13.82 -13.09 -0.47
CA TRP A 165 14.21 -12.08 -1.45
C TRP A 165 14.40 -12.70 -2.85
N ASP A 166 15.01 -13.88 -2.94
CA ASP A 166 15.18 -14.62 -4.20
C ASP A 166 13.81 -14.96 -4.82
N ASP A 167 12.84 -15.41 -4.00
CA ASP A 167 11.45 -15.66 -4.42
C ASP A 167 10.78 -14.40 -4.96
N TYR A 168 10.91 -13.28 -4.22
CA TYR A 168 10.44 -11.97 -4.67
C TYR A 168 11.08 -11.56 -6.01
N ARG A 169 12.38 -11.62 -6.13
CA ARG A 169 13.12 -11.21 -7.34
C ARG A 169 12.81 -12.10 -8.54
N GLY A 170 12.63 -13.38 -8.31
CA GLY A 170 12.34 -14.35 -9.38
C GLY A 170 10.91 -14.34 -9.88
N GLY A 171 9.93 -14.00 -9.03
CA GLY A 171 8.51 -14.17 -9.37
C GLY A 171 7.63 -12.92 -9.34
N TYR A 172 8.08 -11.83 -8.69
CA TYR A 172 7.22 -10.68 -8.40
C TYR A 172 7.81 -9.34 -8.84
N TYR A 173 9.12 -9.17 -8.75
CA TYR A 173 9.78 -7.92 -9.12
C TYR A 173 9.47 -7.54 -10.56
N GLY A 174 9.06 -6.31 -10.79
CA GLY A 174 8.74 -5.79 -12.13
C GLY A 174 7.40 -6.24 -12.71
N THR A 175 6.65 -7.11 -12.01
CA THR A 175 5.37 -7.66 -12.51
C THR A 175 4.14 -6.88 -12.07
N GLY A 176 4.28 -5.94 -11.12
CA GLY A 176 3.16 -5.24 -10.48
C GLY A 176 2.34 -6.11 -9.51
N ARG A 177 2.72 -7.38 -9.31
CA ARG A 177 2.06 -8.28 -8.35
C ARG A 177 2.59 -8.03 -6.94
N SER A 178 1.69 -8.09 -5.96
CA SER A 178 2.05 -7.96 -4.54
C SER A 178 2.69 -9.24 -4.01
N TYR A 179 3.74 -9.09 -3.18
CA TYR A 179 4.43 -10.17 -2.50
C TYR A 179 4.40 -9.98 -0.98
N TYR A 180 3.70 -10.85 -0.30
CA TYR A 180 3.56 -10.82 1.16
C TYR A 180 4.46 -11.82 1.90
N GLY A 181 5.48 -12.33 1.22
CA GLY A 181 6.35 -13.39 1.75
C GLY A 181 5.71 -14.76 1.75
N PRO A 182 6.38 -15.76 2.34
CA PRO A 182 5.81 -17.09 2.45
C PRO A 182 4.59 -17.09 3.36
N THR A 183 3.69 -18.03 3.09
CA THR A 183 2.50 -18.26 3.93
C THR A 183 2.76 -19.45 4.86
N THR A 184 2.60 -19.24 6.16
CA THR A 184 2.70 -20.29 7.17
C THR A 184 1.41 -20.35 7.95
N SER A 185 0.79 -21.52 8.04
CA SER A 185 -0.50 -21.72 8.73
C SER A 185 -1.60 -20.74 8.27
N GLY A 186 -1.66 -20.46 6.97
CA GLY A 186 -2.65 -19.55 6.37
C GLY A 186 -2.39 -18.06 6.60
N ARG A 187 -1.25 -17.69 7.19
CA ARG A 187 -0.86 -16.28 7.41
C ARG A 187 0.35 -15.92 6.58
N SER A 188 0.29 -14.79 5.91
CA SER A 188 1.42 -14.21 5.22
C SER A 188 2.46 -13.67 6.20
N TYR A 189 3.72 -13.70 5.81
CA TYR A 189 4.83 -13.23 6.66
C TYR A 189 4.84 -11.70 6.79
N TYR A 190 4.43 -10.97 5.75
CA TYR A 190 4.31 -9.50 5.73
C TYR A 190 2.86 -9.06 5.51
N GLY A 191 2.61 -7.76 5.65
CA GLY A 191 1.30 -7.13 5.43
C GLY A 191 0.48 -7.00 6.70
N THR A 192 -0.72 -6.43 6.58
CA THR A 192 -1.55 -5.92 7.68
C THR A 192 -1.80 -6.91 8.81
N ASN A 193 -2.08 -8.16 8.47
CA ASN A 193 -2.46 -9.20 9.45
C ASN A 193 -1.28 -10.10 9.86
N SER A 194 -0.06 -9.77 9.46
CA SER A 194 1.15 -10.52 9.76
C SER A 194 1.67 -10.26 11.19
N ASP A 195 2.48 -11.18 11.69
CA ASP A 195 3.21 -10.98 12.95
C ASP A 195 4.25 -9.84 12.80
N TYR A 196 4.82 -9.70 11.61
CA TYR A 196 5.69 -8.58 11.25
C TYR A 196 5.00 -7.25 11.55
N ASN A 197 3.79 -7.03 11.00
CA ASN A 197 3.12 -5.75 11.19
C ASN A 197 2.68 -5.53 12.64
N ARG A 198 2.18 -6.58 13.32
CA ARG A 198 1.78 -6.48 14.74
C ARG A 198 2.92 -6.10 15.66
N SER A 199 4.10 -6.64 15.46
CA SER A 199 5.26 -6.37 16.31
C SER A 199 5.99 -5.08 15.96
N THR A 200 6.01 -4.67 14.69
CA THR A 200 6.68 -3.45 14.26
C THR A 200 5.80 -2.20 14.40
N ARG A 201 4.46 -2.37 14.48
CA ARG A 201 3.47 -1.29 14.58
C ARG A 201 2.39 -1.55 15.64
N PRO A 202 2.76 -1.90 16.90
CA PRO A 202 1.77 -2.26 17.93
C PRO A 202 0.83 -1.11 18.28
N ASN A 203 1.30 0.12 18.15
CA ASN A 203 0.58 1.34 18.51
C ASN A 203 -0.09 2.04 17.30
N SER A 204 -0.11 1.40 16.14
CA SER A 204 -0.77 1.98 14.97
C SER A 204 -2.28 2.17 15.23
N THR A 205 -2.87 3.15 14.56
CA THR A 205 -4.32 3.42 14.64
C THR A 205 -5.10 2.20 14.19
N TRP A 206 -4.66 1.55 13.11
CA TRP A 206 -5.24 0.29 12.66
C TRP A 206 -5.20 -0.81 13.73
N SER A 207 -4.07 -0.98 14.44
CA SER A 207 -3.93 -2.02 15.46
C SER A 207 -4.89 -1.84 16.62
N ARG A 208 -5.23 -0.60 16.97
CA ARG A 208 -6.18 -0.24 18.03
C ARG A 208 -7.65 -0.42 17.64
N ASN A 209 -7.96 -0.47 16.33
CA ASN A 209 -9.32 -0.68 15.87
C ASN A 209 -9.87 -2.07 16.26
N THR A 210 -11.19 -2.14 16.45
CA THR A 210 -11.85 -3.39 16.88
C THR A 210 -11.74 -4.51 15.83
N SER A 211 -11.68 -5.74 16.32
CA SER A 211 -11.63 -6.92 15.44
C SER A 211 -12.86 -7.03 14.51
N SER A 212 -14.05 -6.63 14.99
CA SER A 212 -15.27 -6.60 14.19
C SER A 212 -15.17 -5.64 12.99
N PHE A 213 -14.54 -4.50 13.19
CA PHE A 213 -14.26 -3.54 12.12
C PHE A 213 -13.27 -4.11 11.10
N LYS A 214 -12.14 -4.64 11.57
CA LYS A 214 -11.12 -5.28 10.73
C LYS A 214 -11.69 -6.43 9.89
N ASN A 215 -12.55 -7.23 10.47
CA ASN A 215 -13.23 -8.34 9.80
C ASN A 215 -14.19 -7.83 8.69
N ARG A 216 -14.90 -6.72 8.92
CA ARG A 216 -15.76 -6.11 7.87
C ARG A 216 -14.94 -5.63 6.67
N VAL A 217 -13.84 -4.94 6.90
CA VAL A 217 -12.93 -4.49 5.83
C VAL A 217 -12.37 -5.70 5.08
N SER A 218 -11.85 -6.69 5.80
CA SER A 218 -11.31 -7.92 5.18
C SER A 218 -12.35 -8.68 4.35
N SER A 219 -13.60 -8.78 4.83
CA SER A 219 -14.68 -9.44 4.09
C SER A 219 -15.07 -8.70 2.81
N ARG A 220 -15.01 -7.38 2.81
CA ARG A 220 -15.27 -6.56 1.60
C ARG A 220 -14.14 -6.71 0.59
N THR A 221 -12.88 -6.63 1.03
CA THR A 221 -11.71 -6.83 0.19
C THR A 221 -11.72 -8.20 -0.51
N SER A 222 -12.06 -9.26 0.22
CA SER A 222 -12.17 -10.62 -0.34
C SER A 222 -13.24 -10.74 -1.42
N ARG A 223 -14.36 -10.04 -1.27
CA ARG A 223 -15.45 -10.02 -2.27
C ARG A 223 -15.10 -9.17 -3.49
N SER A 224 -14.32 -8.12 -3.32
CA SER A 224 -13.90 -7.22 -4.39
C SER A 224 -12.91 -7.90 -5.34
N SER A 225 -11.94 -8.65 -4.83
CA SER A 225 -10.97 -9.36 -5.65
C SER A 225 -11.59 -10.43 -6.55
N SER A 226 -12.69 -11.08 -6.13
CA SER A 226 -13.39 -12.05 -6.95
C SER A 226 -14.19 -11.44 -8.13
N ARG A 227 -14.54 -10.14 -8.06
CA ARG A 227 -15.26 -9.45 -9.15
C ARG A 227 -14.33 -9.00 -10.28
N TYR A 228 -13.05 -8.78 -10.01
CA TYR A 228 -12.08 -8.33 -11.02
C TYR A 228 -11.21 -9.47 -11.59
N GLY A 229 -11.27 -10.68 -11.00
CA GLY A 229 -10.54 -11.86 -11.47
C GLY A 229 -11.28 -12.73 -12.51
N GLY A 230 -12.48 -12.37 -12.88
CA GLY A 230 -13.32 -13.16 -13.80
C GLY A 230 -13.13 -12.81 -15.27
N SER A 231 -11.96 -13.06 -15.85
CA SER A 231 -11.84 -13.20 -17.29
C SER A 231 -12.46 -14.54 -17.70
N SER A 232 -13.76 -14.54 -17.96
CA SER A 232 -14.44 -15.69 -18.56
C SER A 232 -14.01 -15.83 -20.01
N SER A 233 -13.08 -16.73 -20.27
CA SER A 233 -12.86 -17.28 -21.60
C SER A 233 -14.12 -18.07 -21.99
N ARG A 234 -15.05 -17.42 -22.69
CA ARG A 234 -16.12 -18.13 -23.40
C ARG A 234 -15.47 -18.83 -24.57
N SER A 235 -15.16 -20.11 -24.41
CA SER A 235 -14.88 -21.00 -25.54
C SER A 235 -16.17 -21.11 -26.36
N ARG A 236 -16.17 -20.53 -27.55
CA ARG A 236 -17.16 -20.84 -28.59
C ARG A 236 -16.87 -22.27 -29.09
N GLY A 237 -17.64 -23.21 -28.61
CA GLY A 237 -17.72 -24.54 -29.24
C GLY A 237 -18.30 -24.39 -30.63
N GLY A 238 -17.48 -24.59 -31.65
CA GLY A 238 -17.93 -24.71 -33.02
C GLY A 238 -18.61 -26.05 -33.18
N GLY A 239 -19.95 -26.06 -33.36
CA GLY A 239 -20.68 -27.24 -33.81
C GLY A 239 -20.55 -27.37 -35.31
N TYR A 240 -19.90 -28.42 -35.78
CA TYR A 240 -20.07 -28.90 -37.14
C TYR A 240 -21.34 -29.75 -37.17
N GLY A 241 -22.35 -29.26 -37.87
CA GLY A 241 -23.51 -30.01 -38.26
C GLY A 241 -23.42 -30.39 -39.73
N LYS A 242 -23.68 -31.58 -40.00
CA LYS A 242 -23.90 -32.17 -41.33
C LYS A 242 -25.35 -31.92 -41.74
#